data_f78fe509e548df7dbacc6a16dbf9854d
#
_entry.id   f78fe509e548df7dbacc6a16dbf9854d
#
_cell.length_a   1.000
_cell.length_b   1.000
_cell.length_c   1.000
_cell.angle_alpha   90.00
_cell.angle_beta   90.00
_cell.angle_gamma   90.00
#
_symmetry.space_group_name_H-M   'P 1'
#
loop_
_entity.id
_entity.type
_entity.pdbx_description
1 polymer ?
#
loop_
_entity_poly.entity_id
_entity_poly.type
_entity_poly.pdbx_seq_one_letter_code
_entity_poly.pdbx_strand_id
1 'polypeptide(L)'
;MLDSPIGTITTKDRFGLVNVLIDIDGEKYISSDIFLRMLNAEELKLMQGFPEDYIITHDLHGKIYPVKERVARIGNSVVPVMAKALVSANCPYLRVGDRTPNCRINVEQSGQLKFA
;
A
#
# COMPACT_ATOMS: atom_id res chain seq x y z
N MET A 1 -12.68 -8.60 -13.28
CA MET A 1 -12.19 -7.35 -12.64
C MET A 1 -13.12 -7.08 -11.47
N LEU A 2 -12.61 -6.74 -10.30
CA LEU A 2 -13.48 -6.40 -9.16
C LEU A 2 -14.00 -4.98 -9.37
N ASP A 3 -15.30 -4.83 -9.57
CA ASP A 3 -15.94 -3.54 -9.89
C ASP A 3 -16.25 -2.69 -8.65
N SER A 4 -15.95 -3.19 -7.47
CA SER A 4 -16.15 -2.48 -6.20
C SER A 4 -14.87 -2.43 -5.38
N PRO A 5 -14.71 -1.35 -4.57
CA PRO A 5 -13.58 -1.26 -3.66
C PRO A 5 -13.55 -2.45 -2.70
N ILE A 6 -12.37 -2.95 -2.42
CA ILE A 6 -12.18 -3.94 -1.36
C ILE A 6 -12.28 -3.28 0.01
N GLY A 7 -12.62 -4.07 1.02
CA GLY A 7 -12.62 -3.60 2.41
C GLY A 7 -11.20 -3.30 2.93
N THR A 8 -11.12 -2.92 4.18
CA THR A 8 -9.85 -2.58 4.85
C THR A 8 -8.88 -3.76 4.85
N ILE A 9 -7.67 -3.54 4.37
CA ILE A 9 -6.58 -4.52 4.45
C ILE A 9 -6.09 -4.57 5.90
N THR A 10 -6.20 -5.74 6.50
CA THR A 10 -5.76 -5.96 7.89
C THR A 10 -4.36 -6.57 7.92
N THR A 11 -3.73 -6.56 9.09
CA THR A 11 -2.41 -7.18 9.32
C THR A 11 -2.43 -8.70 9.31
N LYS A 12 -3.62 -9.30 9.26
CA LYS A 12 -3.83 -10.75 9.13
C LYS A 12 -4.36 -11.08 7.75
N ASP A 13 -3.99 -12.23 7.22
CA ASP A 13 -4.48 -12.73 5.93
C ASP A 13 -5.99 -13.04 6.03
N ARG A 14 -6.81 -12.18 5.44
CA ARG A 14 -8.28 -12.31 5.44
C ARG A 14 -8.88 -12.22 4.04
N PHE A 15 -8.08 -11.88 3.04
CA PHE A 15 -8.55 -11.75 1.67
C PHE A 15 -8.27 -13.02 0.89
N GLY A 16 -9.31 -13.56 0.29
CA GLY A 16 -9.24 -14.69 -0.61
C GLY A 16 -9.80 -14.33 -1.97
N LEU A 17 -9.21 -14.85 -3.02
CA LEU A 17 -9.76 -14.78 -4.36
C LEU A 17 -10.65 -16.01 -4.58
N VAL A 18 -11.94 -15.76 -4.87
CA VAL A 18 -12.88 -16.81 -5.29
C VAL A 18 -13.05 -16.68 -6.79
N ASN A 19 -12.68 -17.70 -7.52
CA ASN A 19 -12.86 -17.74 -8.97
C ASN A 19 -14.08 -18.62 -9.27
N VAL A 20 -15.15 -17.99 -9.73
CA VAL A 20 -16.35 -18.67 -10.21
C VAL A 20 -16.39 -18.51 -11.72
N LEU A 21 -16.29 -19.62 -12.45
CA LEU A 21 -16.42 -19.60 -13.91
C LEU A 21 -17.88 -19.34 -14.28
N ILE A 22 -18.08 -18.34 -15.11
CA ILE A 22 -19.40 -17.88 -15.51
C ILE A 22 -19.41 -17.70 -17.04
N ASP A 23 -20.48 -18.18 -17.63
CA ASP A 23 -20.97 -17.86 -18.96
C ASP A 23 -19.99 -18.06 -20.13
N ILE A 24 -20.20 -19.16 -20.85
CA ILE A 24 -19.67 -19.36 -22.20
C ILE A 24 -20.87 -19.52 -23.12
N ASP A 25 -20.98 -18.62 -24.10
CA ASP A 25 -22.03 -18.63 -25.17
C ASP A 25 -23.49 -18.55 -24.65
N GLY A 26 -23.73 -17.87 -23.52
CA GLY A 26 -25.07 -17.70 -22.97
C GLY A 26 -25.56 -18.90 -22.14
N GLU A 27 -24.75 -19.93 -21.97
CA GLU A 27 -25.02 -21.03 -21.06
C GLU A 27 -24.24 -20.87 -19.74
N LYS A 28 -24.95 -20.97 -18.63
CA LYS A 28 -24.36 -20.86 -17.28
C LYS A 28 -23.76 -22.18 -16.86
N TYR A 29 -22.45 -22.25 -16.85
CA TYR A 29 -21.70 -23.36 -16.27
C TYR A 29 -21.50 -23.13 -14.76
N ILE A 30 -21.99 -23.99 -13.95
CA ILE A 30 -21.66 -24.05 -12.54
C ILE A 30 -20.33 -24.77 -12.44
N SER A 31 -19.27 -24.04 -12.07
CA SER A 31 -18.01 -24.69 -11.74
C SER A 31 -18.21 -25.60 -10.54
N SER A 32 -17.96 -26.90 -10.70
CA SER A 32 -17.98 -27.86 -9.60
C SER A 32 -16.83 -27.62 -8.61
N ASP A 33 -15.82 -26.85 -9.02
CA ASP A 33 -14.65 -26.56 -8.20
C ASP A 33 -14.53 -25.05 -7.95
N ILE A 34 -14.68 -24.67 -6.71
CA ILE A 34 -14.40 -23.30 -6.26
C ILE A 34 -12.94 -23.21 -5.83
N PHE A 35 -12.13 -22.51 -6.59
CA PHE A 35 -10.74 -22.25 -6.23
C PHE A 35 -10.67 -21.04 -5.30
N LEU A 36 -10.37 -21.26 -4.05
CA LEU A 36 -10.12 -20.23 -3.06
C LEU A 36 -8.63 -20.21 -2.72
N ARG A 37 -7.97 -19.07 -2.91
CA ARG A 37 -6.63 -18.85 -2.40
C ARG A 37 -6.53 -17.49 -1.71
N MET A 38 -5.66 -17.41 -0.73
CA MET A 38 -5.35 -16.13 -0.11
C MET A 38 -4.53 -15.26 -1.08
N LEU A 39 -4.75 -13.95 -1.03
CA LEU A 39 -3.95 -13.00 -1.78
C LEU A 39 -2.52 -12.98 -1.23
N ASN A 40 -1.54 -12.96 -2.12
CA ASN A 40 -0.16 -12.83 -1.72
C ASN A 40 0.20 -11.36 -1.36
N ALA A 41 1.35 -11.15 -0.73
CA ALA A 41 1.75 -9.82 -0.28
C ALA A 41 1.94 -8.82 -1.44
N GLU A 42 2.39 -9.28 -2.62
CA GLU A 42 2.55 -8.41 -3.80
C GLU A 42 1.19 -7.96 -4.35
N GLU A 43 0.22 -8.87 -4.41
CA GLU A 43 -1.14 -8.52 -4.81
C GLU A 43 -1.78 -7.53 -3.83
N LEU A 44 -1.60 -7.72 -2.52
CA LEU A 44 -2.08 -6.79 -1.51
C LEU A 44 -1.42 -5.41 -1.64
N LYS A 45 -0.11 -5.35 -1.94
CA LYS A 45 0.63 -4.13 -2.20
C LYS A 45 0.00 -3.33 -3.35
N LEU A 46 -0.25 -4.00 -4.47
CA LEU A 46 -0.85 -3.38 -5.66
C LEU A 46 -2.28 -2.92 -5.39
N MET A 47 -3.08 -3.72 -4.68
CA MET A 47 -4.46 -3.37 -4.30
C MET A 47 -4.52 -2.17 -3.35
N GLN A 48 -3.49 -1.98 -2.52
CA GLN A 48 -3.34 -0.78 -1.67
C GLN A 48 -2.93 0.47 -2.48
N GLY A 49 -2.57 0.31 -3.75
CA GLY A 49 -2.17 1.41 -4.62
C GLY A 49 -0.70 1.81 -4.49
N PHE A 50 0.14 0.92 -3.98
CA PHE A 50 1.59 1.11 -4.06
C PHE A 50 2.09 0.87 -5.48
N PRO A 51 3.13 1.58 -5.92
CA PRO A 51 3.76 1.32 -7.21
C PRO A 51 4.40 -0.08 -7.26
N GLU A 52 4.54 -0.63 -8.46
CA GLU A 52 5.05 -1.99 -8.67
C GLU A 52 6.50 -2.15 -8.16
N ASP A 53 7.31 -1.12 -8.31
CA ASP A 53 8.71 -1.08 -7.90
C ASP A 53 8.90 -0.88 -6.38
N TYR A 54 7.82 -0.68 -5.61
CA TYR A 54 7.92 -0.53 -4.16
C TYR A 54 8.33 -1.84 -3.49
N ILE A 55 9.50 -1.82 -2.84
CA ILE A 55 10.13 -3.01 -2.26
C ILE A 55 9.54 -3.32 -0.88
N ILE A 56 8.93 -4.50 -0.76
CA ILE A 56 8.39 -5.03 0.51
C ILE A 56 9.08 -6.32 0.95
N THR A 57 9.97 -6.88 0.11
CA THR A 57 10.53 -8.21 0.26
C THR A 57 11.71 -8.28 1.22
N HIS A 58 12.50 -7.23 1.30
CA HIS A 58 13.75 -7.20 2.07
C HIS A 58 14.02 -5.80 2.64
N ASP A 59 14.94 -5.73 3.60
CA ASP A 59 15.43 -4.48 4.17
C ASP A 59 16.64 -3.91 3.38
N LEU A 60 17.16 -2.80 3.87
CA LEU A 60 18.32 -2.11 3.27
C LEU A 60 19.60 -2.97 3.26
N HIS A 61 19.67 -3.98 4.14
CA HIS A 61 20.81 -4.90 4.27
C HIS A 61 20.58 -6.21 3.51
N GLY A 62 19.48 -6.33 2.76
CA GLY A 62 19.16 -7.53 1.99
C GLY A 62 18.51 -8.65 2.80
N LYS A 63 18.17 -8.42 4.07
CA LYS A 63 17.46 -9.41 4.89
C LYS A 63 16.01 -9.57 4.40
N ILE A 64 15.65 -10.79 4.02
CA ILE A 64 14.31 -11.11 3.51
C ILE A 64 13.30 -11.14 4.66
N TYR A 65 12.17 -10.47 4.45
CA TYR A 65 11.06 -10.49 5.39
C TYR A 65 10.15 -11.70 5.18
N PRO A 66 9.72 -12.38 6.24
CA PRO A 66 8.67 -13.40 6.17
C PRO A 66 7.38 -12.83 5.58
N VAL A 67 6.57 -13.67 4.93
CA VAL A 67 5.29 -13.25 4.30
C VAL A 67 4.38 -12.52 5.30
N LYS A 68 4.28 -13.03 6.53
CA LYS A 68 3.49 -12.43 7.60
C LYS A 68 3.91 -10.98 7.89
N GLU A 69 5.19 -10.69 7.92
CA GLU A 69 5.70 -9.33 8.15
C GLU A 69 5.41 -8.41 6.96
N ARG A 70 5.51 -8.93 5.72
CA ARG A 70 5.16 -8.15 4.51
C ARG A 70 3.68 -7.75 4.53
N VAL A 71 2.78 -8.71 4.81
CA VAL A 71 1.34 -8.45 4.92
C VAL A 71 1.04 -7.46 6.05
N ALA A 72 1.67 -7.62 7.22
CA ALA A 72 1.50 -6.70 8.34
C ALA A 72 1.94 -5.27 8.01
N ARG A 73 3.04 -5.09 7.28
CA ARG A 73 3.53 -3.77 6.82
C ARG A 73 2.55 -3.10 5.87
N ILE A 74 1.98 -3.86 4.93
CA ILE A 74 0.95 -3.34 4.02
C ILE A 74 -0.29 -2.94 4.80
N GLY A 75 -0.78 -3.78 5.71
CA GLY A 75 -1.96 -3.51 6.53
C GLY A 75 -1.80 -2.30 7.47
N ASN A 76 -0.57 -1.99 7.90
CA ASN A 76 -0.27 -0.81 8.72
C ASN A 76 0.03 0.45 7.90
N SER A 77 0.10 0.35 6.58
CA SER A 77 0.40 1.48 5.71
C SER A 77 -0.84 2.31 5.40
N VAL A 78 -0.63 3.58 5.11
CA VAL A 78 -1.66 4.47 4.58
C VAL A 78 -1.68 4.36 3.06
N VAL A 79 -2.86 4.31 2.48
CA VAL A 79 -3.05 4.29 1.03
C VAL A 79 -2.39 5.53 0.40
N PRO A 80 -1.41 5.38 -0.51
CA PRO A 80 -0.66 6.53 -1.07
C PRO A 80 -1.54 7.57 -1.74
N VAL A 81 -2.59 7.16 -2.44
CA VAL A 81 -3.54 8.07 -3.10
C VAL A 81 -4.30 8.92 -2.08
N MET A 82 -4.71 8.33 -0.95
CA MET A 82 -5.37 9.06 0.13
C MET A 82 -4.42 10.08 0.76
N ALA A 83 -3.19 9.67 1.07
CA ALA A 83 -2.18 10.57 1.62
C ALA A 83 -1.91 11.75 0.66
N LYS A 84 -1.79 11.49 -0.64
CA LYS A 84 -1.64 12.53 -1.66
C LYS A 84 -2.82 13.49 -1.68
N ALA A 85 -4.06 12.97 -1.63
CA ALA A 85 -5.26 13.81 -1.63
C ALA A 85 -5.32 14.72 -0.39
N LEU A 86 -5.01 14.18 0.79
CA LEU A 86 -4.99 14.94 2.05
C LEU A 86 -3.93 16.05 2.00
N VAL A 87 -2.71 15.73 1.56
CA VAL A 87 -1.64 16.75 1.44
C VAL A 87 -2.02 17.82 0.43
N SER A 88 -2.57 17.43 -0.73
CA SER A 88 -2.98 18.38 -1.77
C SER A 88 -4.09 19.33 -1.29
N ALA A 89 -5.01 18.83 -0.45
CA ALA A 89 -6.10 19.64 0.09
C ALA A 89 -5.65 20.60 1.21
N ASN A 90 -4.74 20.13 2.09
CA ASN A 90 -4.35 20.88 3.28
C ASN A 90 -3.08 21.72 3.10
N CYS A 91 -2.24 21.37 2.11
CA CYS A 91 -0.95 22.00 1.88
C CYS A 91 -0.80 22.45 0.43
N PRO A 92 -1.70 23.31 -0.11
CA PRO A 92 -1.66 23.71 -1.52
C PRO A 92 -0.41 24.54 -1.90
N TYR A 93 0.29 25.05 -0.89
CA TYR A 93 1.55 25.79 -1.04
C TYR A 93 2.79 24.89 -1.21
N LEU A 94 2.67 23.60 -0.92
CA LEU A 94 3.75 22.62 -1.13
C LEU A 94 3.73 22.13 -2.57
N ARG A 95 4.30 22.90 -3.49
CA ARG A 95 4.47 22.48 -4.89
C ARG A 95 5.80 21.75 -5.07
N VAL A 96 5.79 20.75 -5.97
CA VAL A 96 7.04 20.09 -6.39
C VAL A 96 7.91 21.12 -7.12
N GLY A 97 9.06 21.43 -6.56
CA GLY A 97 10.02 22.40 -7.14
C GLY A 97 10.30 23.62 -6.27
N ASP A 98 9.36 24.08 -5.44
CA ASP A 98 9.56 25.23 -4.55
C ASP A 98 9.93 24.79 -3.11
N ARG A 99 10.86 23.87 -3.00
CA ARG A 99 11.37 23.47 -1.68
C ARG A 99 12.39 24.47 -1.16
N THR A 100 11.92 25.61 -0.71
CA THR A 100 12.62 26.29 0.37
C THR A 100 12.27 25.57 1.66
N PRO A 101 13.23 25.01 2.40
CA PRO A 101 12.92 24.39 3.67
C PRO A 101 12.31 25.44 4.61
N ASN A 102 11.04 25.21 5.01
CA ASN A 102 10.32 26.11 5.91
C ASN A 102 10.89 26.11 7.34
N CYS A 103 11.81 25.21 7.63
CA CYS A 103 12.51 25.17 8.91
C CYS A 103 14.02 25.24 8.71
N ARG A 104 14.66 26.21 9.33
CA ARG A 104 16.11 26.24 9.49
C ARG A 104 16.45 25.51 10.78
N ILE A 105 17.30 24.51 10.68
CA ILE A 105 17.87 23.87 11.85
C ILE A 105 19.10 24.65 12.25
N ASN A 106 19.03 25.39 13.35
CA ASN A 106 20.17 26.06 13.91
C ASN A 106 20.85 25.11 14.93
N VAL A 107 22.15 24.94 14.78
CA VAL A 107 22.97 24.22 15.76
C VAL A 107 23.45 25.24 16.77
N GLU A 108 22.99 25.15 18.01
CA GLU A 108 23.52 25.97 19.10
C GLU A 108 24.96 25.54 19.45
N GLN A 109 25.73 26.43 20.08
CA GLN A 109 27.11 26.13 20.51
C GLN A 109 27.18 24.92 21.46
N SER A 110 26.07 24.56 22.10
CA SER A 110 25.91 23.35 22.93
C SER A 110 25.75 22.05 22.12
N GLY A 111 25.66 22.14 20.78
CA GLY A 111 25.38 20.98 19.90
C GLY A 111 23.91 20.55 19.86
N GLN A 112 23.02 21.28 20.53
CA GLN A 112 21.57 21.01 20.44
C GLN A 112 20.98 21.57 19.15
N LEU A 113 20.12 20.77 18.50
CA LEU A 113 19.35 21.18 17.34
C LEU A 113 18.09 21.93 17.77
N LYS A 114 17.92 23.15 17.25
CA LYS A 114 16.74 23.95 17.51
C LYS A 114 16.05 24.28 16.20
N PHE A 115 14.75 24.04 16.14
CA PHE A 115 13.92 24.45 15.02
C PHE A 115 13.59 25.95 15.19
N ALA A 116 13.84 26.71 14.15
CA ALA A 116 13.48 28.11 14.07
C ALA A 116 12.15 28.28 13.32
#